data_fcc985fa127a1108ce5518e4708d61b5
#
_entry.id   fcc985fa127a1108ce5518e4708d61b5
#
_cell.length_a   1.000
_cell.length_b   1.000
_cell.length_c   1.000
_cell.angle_alpha   90.00
_cell.angle_beta   90.00
_cell.angle_gamma   90.00
#
_symmetry.space_group_name_H-M   'P 1'
#
loop_
_entity.id
_entity.type
_entity.pdbx_description
1 polymer ?
#
loop_
_entity_poly.entity_id
_entity_poly.type
_entity_poly.pdbx_seq_one_letter_code
_entity_poly.pdbx_strand_id
1 'polypeptide(L)'
;MANKKLLVVGARGIVGRSTIKHFSKLKGWDLVGLSRSASDFDSEIEWINVDLQSSADCRNKLKSLNDVSHICYSAVFEKENLTSGWAQSDHAEINLSMLRNVIESMDKNSSKLEHITLMQGTKAYGGHLGPFKMPARETDSRSMGPNFYYDQMDWLSEFQKTKQWNWTILRPQLVFGVAARSPLNIIAAIGTYASISRELDIPLRFPGGVERIGEATDARLIARAVEWVGHNKIAANQIYNVTNGDVYIWHHIWPRVAELFGMEHGVPQPMSLVRLMPENALLWGRITKKYSLKNFSLSDLVPSWRFADYMFGYGQRPNPHHMSNIKIRKHGFSDCIDTEEMVLELLREMQELRILPR
;
A
#
# COMPACT_ATOMS: atom_id res chain seq x y z
N MET A 1 -18.82 8.82 -25.74
CA MET A 1 -19.37 8.47 -24.40
C MET A 1 -18.74 9.44 -23.40
N ALA A 2 -19.47 9.89 -22.38
CA ALA A 2 -18.87 10.71 -21.31
C ALA A 2 -17.81 9.89 -20.57
N ASN A 3 -16.70 10.54 -20.16
CA ASN A 3 -15.67 9.90 -19.37
C ASN A 3 -16.24 9.40 -18.03
N LYS A 4 -15.75 8.26 -17.56
CA LYS A 4 -15.92 7.84 -16.18
C LYS A 4 -15.00 8.68 -15.28
N LYS A 5 -15.41 8.93 -14.03
CA LYS A 5 -14.59 9.67 -13.07
C LYS A 5 -14.27 8.81 -11.86
N LEU A 6 -12.97 8.63 -11.58
CA LEU A 6 -12.46 7.88 -10.44
C LEU A 6 -11.98 8.84 -9.34
N LEU A 7 -12.55 8.70 -8.17
CA LEU A 7 -12.09 9.34 -6.94
C LEU A 7 -11.14 8.41 -6.20
N VAL A 8 -9.87 8.82 -6.06
CA VAL A 8 -8.84 8.06 -5.34
C VAL A 8 -8.65 8.65 -3.94
N VAL A 9 -9.10 7.93 -2.92
CA VAL A 9 -9.01 8.35 -1.52
C VAL A 9 -7.76 7.73 -0.89
N GLY A 10 -6.88 8.56 -0.33
CA GLY A 10 -5.52 8.15 0.07
C GLY A 10 -4.53 8.22 -1.10
N ALA A 11 -4.72 9.18 -2.00
CA ALA A 11 -4.07 9.33 -3.29
C ALA A 11 -2.52 9.43 -3.24
N ARG A 12 -1.93 9.86 -2.11
CA ARG A 12 -0.47 9.93 -1.91
C ARG A 12 0.17 8.64 -1.39
N GLY A 13 -0.64 7.69 -0.92
CA GLY A 13 -0.18 6.38 -0.46
C GLY A 13 0.30 5.49 -1.63
N ILE A 14 0.92 4.37 -1.30
CA ILE A 14 1.47 3.41 -2.29
C ILE A 14 0.38 2.97 -3.27
N VAL A 15 -0.78 2.53 -2.77
CA VAL A 15 -1.91 2.08 -3.60
C VAL A 15 -2.51 3.23 -4.41
N GLY A 16 -2.82 4.36 -3.75
CA GLY A 16 -3.44 5.50 -4.40
C GLY A 16 -2.61 6.07 -5.54
N ARG A 17 -1.30 6.22 -5.32
CA ARG A 17 -0.33 6.70 -6.32
C ARG A 17 -0.26 5.75 -7.54
N SER A 18 -0.18 4.45 -7.30
CA SER A 18 -0.18 3.46 -8.38
C SER A 18 -1.49 3.43 -9.14
N THR A 19 -2.63 3.59 -8.44
CA THR A 19 -3.95 3.68 -9.06
C THR A 19 -4.04 4.91 -9.97
N ILE A 20 -3.61 6.09 -9.50
CA ILE A 20 -3.56 7.30 -10.34
C ILE A 20 -2.67 7.08 -11.56
N LYS A 21 -1.44 6.59 -11.36
CA LYS A 21 -0.48 6.34 -12.44
C LYS A 21 -1.00 5.35 -13.50
N HIS A 22 -1.78 4.36 -13.07
CA HIS A 22 -2.41 3.38 -13.96
C HIS A 22 -3.55 4.03 -14.77
N PHE A 23 -4.52 4.62 -14.08
CA PHE A 23 -5.71 5.18 -14.72
C PHE A 23 -5.42 6.42 -15.58
N SER A 24 -4.36 7.19 -15.28
CA SER A 24 -3.92 8.31 -16.14
C SER A 24 -3.49 7.87 -17.54
N LYS A 25 -3.18 6.59 -17.74
CA LYS A 25 -2.84 6.02 -19.05
C LYS A 25 -4.05 5.48 -19.81
N LEU A 26 -5.19 5.35 -19.14
CA LEU A 26 -6.40 4.80 -19.72
C LEU A 26 -7.25 5.92 -20.34
N LYS A 27 -7.74 5.69 -21.55
CA LYS A 27 -8.69 6.60 -22.19
C LYS A 27 -10.07 6.50 -21.54
N GLY A 28 -10.76 7.63 -21.43
CA GLY A 28 -12.13 7.66 -20.93
C GLY A 28 -12.24 7.71 -19.40
N TRP A 29 -11.15 8.08 -18.72
CA TRP A 29 -11.14 8.30 -17.27
C TRP A 29 -10.67 9.70 -16.91
N ASP A 30 -11.44 10.37 -16.06
CA ASP A 30 -11.06 11.57 -15.33
C ASP A 30 -10.72 11.19 -13.89
N LEU A 31 -9.74 11.84 -13.29
CA LEU A 31 -9.22 11.43 -11.97
C LEU A 31 -9.28 12.58 -10.97
N VAL A 32 -9.67 12.26 -9.75
CA VAL A 32 -9.61 13.15 -8.59
C VAL A 32 -8.86 12.46 -7.47
N GLY A 33 -7.85 13.11 -6.92
CA GLY A 33 -7.05 12.60 -5.80
C GLY A 33 -7.41 13.30 -4.48
N LEU A 34 -7.79 12.54 -3.45
CA LEU A 34 -7.97 13.05 -2.09
C LEU A 34 -6.76 12.76 -1.22
N SER A 35 -6.25 13.80 -0.56
CA SER A 35 -5.17 13.67 0.43
C SER A 35 -5.25 14.80 1.48
N ARG A 36 -4.53 14.64 2.61
CA ARG A 36 -4.42 15.68 3.65
C ARG A 36 -3.49 16.83 3.28
N SER A 37 -2.66 16.67 2.27
CA SER A 37 -1.67 17.65 1.84
C SER A 37 -1.48 17.58 0.33
N ALA A 38 -0.86 18.62 -0.26
CA ALA A 38 -0.60 18.70 -1.68
C ALA A 38 0.16 17.48 -2.24
N SER A 39 0.00 17.22 -3.52
CA SER A 39 0.74 16.16 -4.22
C SER A 39 2.25 16.34 -4.09
N ASP A 40 2.97 15.25 -3.97
CA ASP A 40 4.43 15.18 -3.96
C ASP A 40 4.99 14.42 -5.19
N PHE A 41 4.14 14.20 -6.17
CA PHE A 41 4.50 13.63 -7.47
C PHE A 41 3.72 14.32 -8.62
N ASP A 42 4.31 14.29 -9.80
CA ASP A 42 3.71 14.91 -10.98
C ASP A 42 2.50 14.10 -11.45
N SER A 43 1.36 14.77 -11.55
CA SER A 43 0.15 14.21 -12.12
C SER A 43 -0.78 15.34 -12.56
N GLU A 44 -1.33 15.23 -13.75
CA GLU A 44 -2.30 16.18 -14.33
C GLU A 44 -3.72 15.79 -13.91
N ILE A 45 -3.99 15.75 -12.61
CA ILE A 45 -5.31 15.40 -12.06
C ILE A 45 -5.80 16.48 -11.11
N GLU A 46 -7.09 16.51 -10.86
CA GLU A 46 -7.67 17.33 -9.80
C GLU A 46 -7.24 16.84 -8.43
N TRP A 47 -6.73 17.72 -7.56
CA TRP A 47 -6.35 17.42 -6.19
C TRP A 47 -7.21 18.18 -5.19
N ILE A 48 -7.80 17.46 -4.24
CA ILE A 48 -8.59 18.04 -3.16
C ILE A 48 -7.93 17.72 -1.82
N ASN A 49 -7.53 18.76 -1.10
CA ASN A 49 -7.02 18.62 0.25
C ASN A 49 -8.18 18.55 1.24
N VAL A 50 -8.36 17.40 1.89
CA VAL A 50 -9.48 17.13 2.78
C VAL A 50 -9.05 16.35 4.02
N ASP A 51 -9.58 16.74 5.18
CA ASP A 51 -9.50 15.95 6.39
C ASP A 51 -10.67 14.97 6.47
N LEU A 52 -10.39 13.69 6.25
CA LEU A 52 -11.41 12.64 6.27
C LEU A 52 -12.03 12.41 7.65
N GLN A 53 -11.37 12.85 8.73
CA GLN A 53 -11.94 12.77 10.09
C GLN A 53 -13.01 13.83 10.33
N SER A 54 -13.01 14.91 9.54
CA SER A 54 -14.01 15.98 9.61
C SER A 54 -15.15 15.73 8.62
N SER A 55 -16.31 15.34 9.10
CA SER A 55 -17.51 15.20 8.26
C SER A 55 -17.92 16.52 7.59
N ALA A 56 -17.69 17.66 8.27
CA ALA A 56 -17.97 18.98 7.73
C ALA A 56 -17.01 19.31 6.56
N ASP A 57 -15.72 19.01 6.71
CA ASP A 57 -14.73 19.23 5.66
C ASP A 57 -15.02 18.37 4.42
N CYS A 58 -15.35 17.08 4.63
CA CYS A 58 -15.76 16.18 3.54
C CYS A 58 -16.99 16.72 2.82
N ARG A 59 -18.08 17.07 3.54
CA ARG A 59 -19.29 17.64 2.91
C ARG A 59 -19.03 18.91 2.12
N ASN A 60 -18.19 19.79 2.65
CA ASN A 60 -17.91 21.08 2.00
C ASN A 60 -17.06 20.93 0.76
N LYS A 61 -16.00 20.13 0.83
CA LYS A 61 -15.01 20.02 -0.26
C LYS A 61 -15.43 19.04 -1.36
N LEU A 62 -16.25 18.04 -1.04
CA LEU A 62 -16.70 17.04 -2.01
C LEU A 62 -18.04 17.42 -2.68
N LYS A 63 -18.67 18.50 -2.29
CA LYS A 63 -20.02 18.90 -2.78
C LYS A 63 -20.09 19.15 -4.29
N SER A 64 -18.97 19.53 -4.93
CA SER A 64 -18.88 19.78 -6.37
C SER A 64 -18.67 18.51 -7.20
N LEU A 65 -18.34 17.39 -6.56
CA LEU A 65 -18.08 16.12 -7.24
C LEU A 65 -19.40 15.39 -7.52
N ASN A 66 -20.15 15.86 -8.52
CA ASN A 66 -21.48 15.32 -8.84
C ASN A 66 -21.49 14.27 -9.97
N ASP A 67 -20.33 13.96 -10.54
CA ASP A 67 -20.14 13.07 -11.68
C ASP A 67 -19.17 11.91 -11.42
N VAL A 68 -18.74 11.71 -10.16
CA VAL A 68 -17.90 10.57 -9.77
C VAL A 68 -18.66 9.28 -9.98
N SER A 69 -18.09 8.38 -10.77
CA SER A 69 -18.67 7.07 -11.04
C SER A 69 -18.00 5.94 -10.23
N HIS A 70 -16.74 6.11 -9.87
CA HIS A 70 -15.96 5.09 -9.16
C HIS A 70 -15.17 5.69 -8.02
N ILE A 71 -15.03 4.94 -6.93
CA ILE A 71 -14.21 5.31 -5.77
C ILE A 71 -13.21 4.20 -5.51
N CYS A 72 -11.92 4.53 -5.40
CA CYS A 72 -10.89 3.67 -4.84
C CYS A 72 -10.52 4.21 -3.44
N TYR A 73 -10.96 3.52 -2.40
CA TYR A 73 -10.70 3.93 -1.02
C TYR A 73 -9.51 3.14 -0.45
N SER A 74 -8.37 3.82 -0.28
CA SER A 74 -7.13 3.27 0.27
C SER A 74 -6.56 4.09 1.45
N ALA A 75 -7.33 5.06 1.97
CA ALA A 75 -6.91 5.85 3.11
C ALA A 75 -7.01 5.05 4.41
N VAL A 76 -5.99 5.19 5.24
CA VAL A 76 -5.94 4.61 6.60
C VAL A 76 -5.38 5.67 7.55
N PHE A 77 -5.99 5.80 8.72
CA PHE A 77 -5.40 6.47 9.86
C PHE A 77 -4.53 5.46 10.62
N GLU A 78 -3.25 5.76 10.77
CA GLU A 78 -2.33 4.96 11.57
C GLU A 78 -1.81 5.79 12.74
N LYS A 79 -1.68 5.17 13.92
CA LYS A 79 -1.08 5.77 15.09
C LYS A 79 0.45 5.67 15.04
N GLU A 80 1.15 6.50 15.79
CA GLU A 80 2.63 6.48 15.85
C GLU A 80 3.20 5.10 16.20
N ASN A 81 2.55 4.38 17.14
CA ASN A 81 2.87 3.00 17.44
C ASN A 81 1.96 2.05 16.66
N LEU A 82 2.34 1.72 15.42
CA LEU A 82 1.56 0.91 14.48
C LEU A 82 0.92 -0.32 15.12
N THR A 83 1.71 -1.20 15.71
CA THR A 83 1.24 -2.51 16.20
C THR A 83 0.31 -2.42 17.43
N SER A 84 0.64 -1.58 18.42
CA SER A 84 -0.22 -1.38 19.60
C SER A 84 -1.45 -0.53 19.29
N GLY A 85 -1.35 0.37 18.30
CA GLY A 85 -2.47 1.18 17.85
C GLY A 85 -3.61 0.37 17.24
N TRP A 86 -3.28 -0.72 16.54
CA TRP A 86 -4.28 -1.53 15.84
C TRP A 86 -5.27 -2.27 16.74
N ALA A 87 -4.90 -2.52 18.00
CA ALA A 87 -5.75 -3.18 18.98
C ALA A 87 -6.66 -2.21 19.76
N GLN A 88 -6.61 -0.91 19.47
CA GLN A 88 -7.38 0.11 20.19
C GLN A 88 -8.71 0.38 19.49
N SER A 89 -9.78 0.48 20.26
CA SER A 89 -11.13 0.72 19.74
C SER A 89 -11.28 2.06 19.00
N ASP A 90 -10.64 3.11 19.50
CA ASP A 90 -10.65 4.44 18.86
C ASP A 90 -9.99 4.43 17.46
N HIS A 91 -8.98 3.57 17.22
CA HIS A 91 -8.41 3.36 15.90
C HIS A 91 -9.45 2.79 14.92
N ALA A 92 -10.28 1.86 15.36
CA ALA A 92 -11.35 1.29 14.55
C ALA A 92 -12.44 2.33 14.24
N GLU A 93 -12.88 3.07 15.25
CA GLU A 93 -13.88 4.13 15.12
C GLU A 93 -13.45 5.24 14.15
N ILE A 94 -12.19 5.72 14.27
CA ILE A 94 -11.64 6.75 13.37
C ILE A 94 -11.65 6.27 11.93
N ASN A 95 -11.13 5.07 11.65
CA ASN A 95 -11.08 4.55 10.29
C ASN A 95 -12.46 4.27 9.69
N LEU A 96 -13.43 3.82 10.48
CA LEU A 96 -14.82 3.70 10.06
C LEU A 96 -15.43 5.08 9.75
N SER A 97 -15.25 6.05 10.65
CA SER A 97 -15.74 7.41 10.48
C SER A 97 -15.19 8.07 9.21
N MET A 98 -13.90 7.91 8.91
CA MET A 98 -13.28 8.41 7.69
C MET A 98 -13.92 7.83 6.43
N LEU A 99 -14.18 6.51 6.39
CA LEU A 99 -14.87 5.87 5.28
C LEU A 99 -16.28 6.43 5.11
N ARG A 100 -17.05 6.49 6.20
CA ARG A 100 -18.42 7.01 6.21
C ARG A 100 -18.50 8.44 5.68
N ASN A 101 -17.64 9.32 6.16
CA ASN A 101 -17.63 10.72 5.78
C ASN A 101 -17.46 10.90 4.25
N VAL A 102 -16.63 10.07 3.61
CA VAL A 102 -16.45 10.11 2.15
C VAL A 102 -17.65 9.51 1.44
N ILE A 103 -18.02 8.26 1.79
CA ILE A 103 -19.05 7.52 1.04
C ILE A 103 -20.42 8.16 1.17
N GLU A 104 -20.83 8.61 2.36
CA GLU A 104 -22.09 9.33 2.56
C GLU A 104 -22.16 10.65 1.79
N SER A 105 -21.01 11.38 1.72
CA SER A 105 -20.91 12.60 0.92
C SER A 105 -21.04 12.30 -0.57
N MET A 106 -20.38 11.27 -1.07
CA MET A 106 -20.41 10.91 -2.49
C MET A 106 -21.75 10.31 -2.91
N ASP A 107 -22.36 9.46 -2.10
CA ASP A 107 -23.68 8.90 -2.33
C ASP A 107 -24.77 10.00 -2.45
N LYS A 108 -24.62 11.06 -1.64
CA LYS A 108 -25.54 12.22 -1.71
C LYS A 108 -25.27 13.11 -2.91
N ASN A 109 -24.01 13.30 -3.29
CA ASN A 109 -23.62 14.31 -4.27
C ASN A 109 -23.59 13.77 -5.70
N SER A 110 -23.18 12.52 -5.91
CA SER A 110 -23.02 11.95 -7.25
C SER A 110 -24.15 10.98 -7.59
N SER A 111 -24.94 11.37 -8.59
CA SER A 111 -25.97 10.48 -9.18
C SER A 111 -25.40 9.42 -10.11
N LYS A 112 -24.09 9.48 -10.42
CA LYS A 112 -23.39 8.56 -11.33
C LYS A 112 -22.58 7.49 -10.62
N LEU A 113 -22.64 7.40 -9.29
CA LEU A 113 -21.86 6.42 -8.55
C LEU A 113 -22.27 5.00 -8.94
N GLU A 114 -21.32 4.22 -9.46
CA GLU A 114 -21.48 2.85 -9.94
C GLU A 114 -20.77 1.83 -9.05
N HIS A 115 -19.55 2.18 -8.58
CA HIS A 115 -18.69 1.20 -7.88
C HIS A 115 -17.76 1.82 -6.84
N ILE A 116 -17.60 1.10 -5.73
CA ILE A 116 -16.67 1.45 -4.65
C ILE A 116 -15.70 0.29 -4.44
N THR A 117 -14.41 0.52 -4.62
CA THR A 117 -13.35 -0.43 -4.26
C THR A 117 -12.75 -0.02 -2.92
N LEU A 118 -12.88 -0.88 -1.90
CA LEU A 118 -12.32 -0.68 -0.56
C LEU A 118 -11.08 -1.54 -0.37
N MET A 119 -9.96 -0.93 0.04
CA MET A 119 -8.74 -1.65 0.39
C MET A 119 -8.79 -2.14 1.83
N GLN A 120 -8.47 -3.42 2.02
CA GLN A 120 -8.21 -4.04 3.31
C GLN A 120 -6.84 -4.73 3.29
N GLY A 121 -6.64 -5.81 4.02
CA GLY A 121 -5.41 -6.60 4.02
C GLY A 121 -5.47 -7.76 5.02
N THR A 122 -4.32 -8.32 5.36
CA THR A 122 -4.18 -9.52 6.22
C THR A 122 -4.69 -9.35 7.65
N LYS A 123 -4.91 -8.11 8.14
CA LYS A 123 -5.60 -7.87 9.41
C LYS A 123 -7.02 -8.48 9.41
N ALA A 124 -7.66 -8.63 8.24
CA ALA A 124 -8.94 -9.32 8.10
C ALA A 124 -8.89 -10.81 8.51
N TYR A 125 -7.70 -11.38 8.55
CA TYR A 125 -7.42 -12.77 8.97
C TYR A 125 -6.72 -12.85 10.32
N GLY A 126 -6.61 -11.74 11.04
CA GLY A 126 -5.90 -11.69 12.32
C GLY A 126 -4.37 -11.63 12.19
N GLY A 127 -3.82 -11.29 11.02
CA GLY A 127 -2.37 -11.24 10.78
C GLY A 127 -1.57 -10.33 11.72
N HIS A 128 -2.23 -9.36 12.35
CA HIS A 128 -1.65 -8.49 13.39
C HIS A 128 -1.64 -9.11 14.79
N LEU A 129 -2.41 -10.18 14.99
CA LEU A 129 -2.51 -10.90 16.26
C LEU A 129 -1.56 -12.11 16.34
N GLY A 130 -1.11 -12.60 15.17
CA GLY A 130 -0.22 -13.75 15.10
C GLY A 130 -0.47 -14.61 13.86
N PRO A 131 -0.04 -15.88 13.88
CA PRO A 131 -0.27 -16.81 12.79
C PRO A 131 -1.76 -17.02 12.53
N PHE A 132 -2.13 -17.09 11.26
CA PHE A 132 -3.47 -17.45 10.82
C PHE A 132 -3.44 -18.65 9.88
N LYS A 133 -4.61 -19.21 9.59
CA LYS A 133 -4.74 -20.35 8.67
C LYS A 133 -4.14 -20.02 7.29
N MET A 134 -3.34 -20.93 6.76
CA MET A 134 -2.72 -20.79 5.44
C MET A 134 -3.15 -21.91 4.48
N PRO A 135 -3.44 -21.56 3.22
CA PRO A 135 -3.63 -20.19 2.74
C PRO A 135 -4.94 -19.61 3.28
N ALA A 136 -4.92 -18.30 3.62
CA ALA A 136 -6.13 -17.58 4.03
C ALA A 136 -7.09 -17.45 2.85
N ARG A 137 -8.38 -17.62 3.10
CA ARG A 137 -9.45 -17.50 2.10
C ARG A 137 -10.46 -16.45 2.53
N GLU A 138 -11.12 -15.85 1.57
CA GLU A 138 -12.10 -14.79 1.80
C GLU A 138 -13.29 -15.23 2.67
N THR A 139 -13.52 -16.56 2.75
CA THR A 139 -14.56 -17.21 3.57
C THR A 139 -14.11 -17.60 4.97
N ASP A 140 -12.83 -17.37 5.32
CA ASP A 140 -12.33 -17.72 6.66
C ASP A 140 -12.96 -16.84 7.74
N SER A 141 -13.12 -17.39 8.93
CA SER A 141 -13.75 -16.73 10.05
C SER A 141 -12.99 -15.49 10.49
N ARG A 142 -13.71 -14.51 11.03
CA ARG A 142 -13.12 -13.31 11.65
C ARG A 142 -12.33 -13.66 12.90
N SER A 143 -11.27 -12.90 13.15
CA SER A 143 -10.54 -12.95 14.42
C SER A 143 -11.31 -12.18 15.51
N MET A 144 -10.94 -12.42 16.76
CA MET A 144 -11.48 -11.68 17.91
C MET A 144 -10.81 -10.29 18.03
N GLY A 145 -11.52 -9.38 18.70
CA GLY A 145 -11.03 -8.03 19.02
C GLY A 145 -11.42 -6.95 18.00
N PRO A 146 -11.11 -5.68 18.33
CA PRO A 146 -11.41 -4.55 17.46
C PRO A 146 -10.68 -4.67 16.12
N ASN A 147 -11.40 -4.48 15.02
CA ASN A 147 -10.82 -4.52 13.69
C ASN A 147 -11.64 -3.66 12.73
N PHE A 148 -11.12 -2.50 12.39
CA PHE A 148 -11.82 -1.55 11.52
C PHE A 148 -12.16 -2.12 10.14
N TYR A 149 -11.47 -3.16 9.66
CA TYR A 149 -11.84 -3.82 8.41
C TYR A 149 -13.21 -4.49 8.50
N TYR A 150 -13.55 -5.06 9.68
CA TYR A 150 -14.87 -5.65 9.88
C TYR A 150 -15.94 -4.58 9.96
N ASP A 151 -15.70 -3.52 10.74
CA ASP A 151 -16.63 -2.41 10.93
C ASP A 151 -16.92 -1.71 9.59
N GLN A 152 -15.87 -1.45 8.80
CA GLN A 152 -15.98 -0.86 7.46
C GLN A 152 -16.77 -1.76 6.50
N MET A 153 -16.48 -3.07 6.50
CA MET A 153 -17.18 -4.03 5.64
C MET A 153 -18.66 -4.15 6.01
N ASP A 154 -18.97 -4.27 7.31
CA ASP A 154 -20.34 -4.41 7.79
C ASP A 154 -21.15 -3.16 7.47
N TRP A 155 -20.60 -1.99 7.79
CA TRP A 155 -21.26 -0.73 7.46
C TRP A 155 -21.47 -0.54 5.97
N LEU A 156 -20.44 -0.78 5.14
CA LEU A 156 -20.52 -0.60 3.69
C LEU A 156 -21.55 -1.55 3.07
N SER A 157 -21.57 -2.81 3.50
CA SER A 157 -22.53 -3.83 3.02
C SER A 157 -23.96 -3.49 3.41
N GLU A 158 -24.19 -3.00 4.63
CA GLU A 158 -25.52 -2.59 5.09
C GLU A 158 -26.00 -1.33 4.38
N PHE A 159 -25.13 -0.32 4.28
CA PHE A 159 -25.46 0.95 3.65
C PHE A 159 -25.77 0.78 2.15
N GLN A 160 -25.12 -0.15 1.47
CA GLN A 160 -25.31 -0.44 0.04
C GLN A 160 -26.68 -1.07 -0.27
N LYS A 161 -27.32 -1.79 0.65
CA LYS A 161 -28.57 -2.55 0.37
C LYS A 161 -29.68 -1.73 -0.29
N THR A 162 -29.70 -0.43 -0.05
CA THR A 162 -30.72 0.49 -0.61
C THR A 162 -30.18 1.33 -1.78
N LYS A 163 -29.00 0.98 -2.31
CA LYS A 163 -28.29 1.78 -3.32
C LYS A 163 -28.16 1.03 -4.65
N GLN A 164 -27.92 1.79 -5.70
CA GLN A 164 -27.74 1.24 -7.06
C GLN A 164 -26.28 0.90 -7.39
N TRP A 165 -25.31 1.48 -6.66
CA TRP A 165 -23.90 1.18 -6.82
C TRP A 165 -23.50 -0.11 -6.12
N ASN A 166 -22.39 -0.71 -6.55
CA ASN A 166 -21.83 -1.92 -5.99
C ASN A 166 -20.52 -1.64 -5.28
N TRP A 167 -20.03 -2.57 -4.49
CA TRP A 167 -18.72 -2.49 -3.87
C TRP A 167 -17.89 -3.75 -4.17
N THR A 168 -16.57 -3.61 -4.05
CA THR A 168 -15.63 -4.75 -3.97
C THR A 168 -14.59 -4.44 -2.91
N ILE A 169 -14.26 -5.44 -2.09
CA ILE A 169 -13.16 -5.35 -1.14
C ILE A 169 -11.96 -6.11 -1.69
N LEU A 170 -10.83 -5.43 -1.85
CA LEU A 170 -9.56 -6.04 -2.19
C LEU A 170 -8.69 -6.18 -0.94
N ARG A 171 -8.20 -7.38 -0.69
CA ARG A 171 -7.31 -7.73 0.42
C ARG A 171 -5.92 -8.08 -0.12
N PRO A 172 -5.05 -7.10 -0.35
CA PRO A 172 -3.67 -7.41 -0.70
C PRO A 172 -2.91 -7.97 0.50
N GLN A 173 -1.87 -8.76 0.19
CA GLN A 173 -0.79 -9.06 1.13
C GLN A 173 0.12 -7.81 1.24
N LEU A 174 1.29 -7.91 1.80
CA LEU A 174 2.26 -6.82 1.89
C LEU A 174 2.36 -6.04 0.57
N VAL A 175 2.04 -4.76 0.60
CA VAL A 175 1.99 -3.94 -0.61
C VAL A 175 3.36 -3.32 -0.88
N PHE A 176 3.93 -3.62 -2.04
CA PHE A 176 5.19 -3.06 -2.52
C PHE A 176 4.91 -2.00 -3.58
N GLY A 177 5.64 -0.88 -3.49
CA GLY A 177 5.50 0.21 -4.45
C GLY A 177 6.31 1.44 -4.05
N VAL A 178 6.29 2.46 -4.89
CA VAL A 178 7.05 3.70 -4.70
C VAL A 178 6.19 4.77 -4.07
N ALA A 179 6.52 5.16 -2.84
CA ALA A 179 5.97 6.35 -2.17
C ALA A 179 6.95 6.82 -1.09
N ALA A 180 7.14 8.12 -0.95
CA ALA A 180 7.80 8.70 0.22
C ALA A 180 6.81 8.84 1.39
N ARG A 181 7.31 8.95 2.61
CA ARG A 181 6.52 9.15 3.84
C ARG A 181 5.49 8.04 4.11
N SER A 182 5.72 6.86 3.56
CA SER A 182 4.89 5.67 3.84
C SER A 182 5.59 4.79 4.89
N PRO A 183 5.02 4.61 6.09
CA PRO A 183 5.68 3.87 7.16
C PRO A 183 5.86 2.37 6.88
N LEU A 184 5.12 1.83 5.92
CA LEU A 184 5.15 0.41 5.54
C LEU A 184 5.81 0.20 4.16
N ASN A 185 6.84 1.00 3.83
CA ASN A 185 7.53 0.91 2.54
C ASN A 185 8.87 0.17 2.66
N ILE A 186 8.85 -1.13 2.35
CA ILE A 186 10.05 -1.96 2.41
C ILE A 186 11.04 -1.65 1.28
N ILE A 187 10.57 -1.22 0.10
CA ILE A 187 11.43 -0.88 -1.05
C ILE A 187 12.31 0.33 -0.72
N ALA A 188 11.72 1.36 -0.09
CA ALA A 188 12.49 2.52 0.38
C ALA A 188 13.54 2.12 1.42
N ALA A 189 13.21 1.21 2.33
CA ALA A 189 14.16 0.73 3.34
C ALA A 189 15.33 -0.04 2.70
N ILE A 190 15.06 -0.96 1.76
CA ILE A 190 16.09 -1.71 1.03
C ILE A 190 17.03 -0.76 0.28
N GLY A 191 16.46 0.13 -0.52
CA GLY A 191 17.25 1.05 -1.35
C GLY A 191 18.07 2.05 -0.53
N THR A 192 17.52 2.53 0.58
CA THR A 192 18.23 3.44 1.49
C THR A 192 19.37 2.71 2.21
N TYR A 193 19.12 1.49 2.72
CA TYR A 193 20.15 0.67 3.35
C TYR A 193 21.28 0.34 2.37
N ALA A 194 20.96 -0.07 1.14
CA ALA A 194 21.95 -0.34 0.11
C ALA A 194 22.77 0.93 -0.25
N SER A 195 22.10 2.08 -0.39
CA SER A 195 22.78 3.35 -0.70
C SER A 195 23.76 3.77 0.38
N ILE A 196 23.40 3.62 1.66
CA ILE A 196 24.25 3.93 2.80
C ILE A 196 25.43 2.93 2.88
N SER A 197 25.17 1.63 2.71
CA SER A 197 26.21 0.60 2.69
C SER A 197 27.24 0.87 1.58
N ARG A 198 26.79 1.25 0.39
CA ARG A 198 27.67 1.61 -0.73
C ARG A 198 28.53 2.84 -0.43
N GLU A 199 27.95 3.88 0.16
CA GLU A 199 28.71 5.10 0.50
C GLU A 199 29.74 4.86 1.62
N LEU A 200 29.54 3.83 2.44
CA LEU A 200 30.48 3.36 3.45
C LEU A 200 31.53 2.37 2.92
N ASP A 201 31.47 2.03 1.63
CA ASP A 201 32.33 1.04 0.98
C ASP A 201 32.33 -0.34 1.67
N ILE A 202 31.14 -0.78 2.10
CA ILE A 202 30.94 -2.09 2.72
C ILE A 202 30.03 -2.99 1.85
N PRO A 203 30.26 -4.32 1.83
CA PRO A 203 29.41 -5.24 1.07
C PRO A 203 27.95 -5.16 1.52
N LEU A 204 27.00 -5.36 0.59
CA LEU A 204 25.59 -5.41 0.92
C LEU A 204 25.25 -6.74 1.60
N ARG A 205 25.10 -6.71 2.92
CA ARG A 205 24.77 -7.88 3.74
C ARG A 205 23.25 -7.92 3.99
N PHE A 206 22.65 -9.11 3.92
CA PHE A 206 21.26 -9.25 4.37
C PHE A 206 21.19 -9.04 5.91
N PRO A 207 20.43 -8.05 6.39
CA PRO A 207 20.42 -7.68 7.80
C PRO A 207 19.44 -8.52 8.63
N GLY A 208 18.69 -9.40 7.99
CA GLY A 208 17.61 -10.17 8.62
C GLY A 208 18.08 -11.37 9.41
N GLY A 209 17.13 -12.01 10.03
CA GLY A 209 17.32 -13.23 10.83
C GLY A 209 17.01 -14.49 10.04
N VAL A 210 16.08 -15.30 10.59
CA VAL A 210 15.69 -16.57 10.01
C VAL A 210 15.02 -16.38 8.66
N GLU A 211 15.43 -17.17 7.68
CA GLU A 211 14.82 -17.23 6.37
C GLU A 211 13.34 -17.58 6.45
N ARG A 212 12.54 -16.88 5.66
CA ARG A 212 11.11 -17.15 5.54
C ARG A 212 10.64 -17.05 4.10
N ILE A 213 9.62 -17.82 3.78
CA ILE A 213 8.86 -17.64 2.55
C ILE A 213 7.93 -16.43 2.73
N GLY A 214 8.05 -15.45 1.86
CA GLY A 214 7.22 -14.26 1.81
C GLY A 214 6.24 -14.30 0.64
N GLU A 215 5.18 -13.54 0.74
CA GLU A 215 4.22 -13.25 -0.32
C GLU A 215 4.04 -11.73 -0.42
N ALA A 216 3.94 -11.20 -1.61
CA ALA A 216 3.85 -9.77 -1.85
C ALA A 216 2.69 -9.42 -2.78
N THR A 217 2.33 -8.14 -2.79
CA THR A 217 1.43 -7.57 -3.78
C THR A 217 2.02 -6.28 -4.33
N ASP A 218 2.25 -6.24 -5.62
CA ASP A 218 2.64 -5.02 -6.32
C ASP A 218 1.47 -4.04 -6.35
N ALA A 219 1.72 -2.78 -6.00
CA ALA A 219 0.69 -1.74 -6.08
C ALA A 219 0.18 -1.52 -7.51
N ARG A 220 0.98 -1.84 -8.54
CA ARG A 220 0.58 -1.81 -9.96
C ARG A 220 -0.42 -2.92 -10.27
N LEU A 221 -0.26 -4.10 -9.65
CA LEU A 221 -1.24 -5.20 -9.75
C LEU A 221 -2.57 -4.83 -9.08
N ILE A 222 -2.50 -4.18 -7.91
CA ILE A 222 -3.70 -3.66 -7.24
C ILE A 222 -4.41 -2.65 -8.14
N ALA A 223 -3.70 -1.73 -8.78
CA ALA A 223 -4.30 -0.75 -9.68
C ALA A 223 -5.05 -1.40 -10.86
N ARG A 224 -4.47 -2.48 -11.46
CA ARG A 224 -5.17 -3.28 -12.48
C ARG A 224 -6.38 -4.02 -11.91
N ALA A 225 -6.27 -4.52 -10.68
CA ALA A 225 -7.42 -5.15 -10.01
C ALA A 225 -8.55 -4.14 -9.74
N VAL A 226 -8.23 -2.89 -9.36
CA VAL A 226 -9.22 -1.79 -9.20
C VAL A 226 -9.94 -1.52 -10.52
N GLU A 227 -9.21 -1.47 -11.63
CA GLU A 227 -9.81 -1.33 -12.97
C GLU A 227 -10.72 -2.52 -13.28
N TRP A 228 -10.22 -3.74 -13.08
CA TRP A 228 -10.96 -4.96 -13.38
C TRP A 228 -12.26 -5.05 -12.59
N VAL A 229 -12.26 -4.80 -11.26
CA VAL A 229 -13.48 -4.87 -10.45
C VAL A 229 -14.49 -3.78 -10.81
N GLY A 230 -14.03 -2.61 -11.23
CA GLY A 230 -14.89 -1.51 -11.68
C GLY A 230 -15.62 -1.78 -13.01
N HIS A 231 -15.16 -2.77 -13.80
CA HIS A 231 -15.75 -3.11 -15.09
C HIS A 231 -16.51 -4.44 -15.09
N ASN A 232 -16.29 -5.31 -14.11
CA ASN A 232 -16.80 -6.68 -14.14
C ASN A 232 -17.92 -6.91 -13.12
N LYS A 233 -19.12 -7.18 -13.60
CA LYS A 233 -20.31 -7.44 -12.76
C LYS A 233 -20.13 -8.62 -11.81
N ILE A 234 -19.28 -9.61 -12.14
CA ILE A 234 -18.99 -10.75 -11.24
C ILE A 234 -18.28 -10.30 -9.96
N ALA A 235 -17.66 -9.13 -9.98
CA ALA A 235 -16.97 -8.55 -8.83
C ALA A 235 -17.91 -7.75 -7.89
N ALA A 236 -19.15 -7.52 -8.29
CA ALA A 236 -20.13 -6.77 -7.51
C ALA A 236 -20.39 -7.43 -6.15
N ASN A 237 -20.21 -6.67 -5.07
CA ASN A 237 -20.42 -7.08 -3.69
C ASN A 237 -19.60 -8.32 -3.29
N GLN A 238 -18.34 -8.36 -3.75
CA GLN A 238 -17.40 -9.45 -3.52
C GLN A 238 -16.17 -8.99 -2.71
N ILE A 239 -15.52 -9.96 -2.10
CA ILE A 239 -14.22 -9.82 -1.44
C ILE A 239 -13.21 -10.67 -2.20
N TYR A 240 -12.02 -10.13 -2.47
CA TYR A 240 -10.92 -10.86 -3.11
C TYR A 240 -9.60 -10.63 -2.41
N ASN A 241 -8.87 -11.73 -2.19
CA ASN A 241 -7.44 -11.66 -1.94
C ASN A 241 -6.71 -11.31 -3.25
N VAL A 242 -5.69 -10.48 -3.15
CA VAL A 242 -4.84 -10.07 -4.28
C VAL A 242 -3.39 -10.21 -3.89
N THR A 243 -2.63 -11.06 -4.61
CA THR A 243 -1.19 -11.24 -4.43
C THR A 243 -0.53 -11.34 -5.80
N ASN A 244 0.79 -11.19 -5.86
CA ASN A 244 1.53 -11.29 -7.12
C ASN A 244 1.35 -12.65 -7.83
N GLY A 245 1.10 -13.71 -7.05
CA GLY A 245 0.84 -15.04 -7.57
C GLY A 245 1.99 -16.03 -7.37
N ASP A 246 3.10 -15.57 -6.83
CA ASP A 246 4.29 -16.32 -6.43
C ASP A 246 4.62 -16.11 -4.96
N VAL A 247 5.75 -16.67 -4.54
CA VAL A 247 6.37 -16.50 -3.23
C VAL A 247 7.83 -16.17 -3.41
N TYR A 248 8.44 -15.51 -2.43
CA TYR A 248 9.84 -15.13 -2.48
C TYR A 248 10.58 -15.42 -1.18
N ILE A 249 11.90 -15.45 -1.27
CA ILE A 249 12.84 -15.54 -0.16
C ILE A 249 13.85 -14.39 -0.31
N TRP A 250 14.04 -13.57 0.74
CA TRP A 250 14.94 -12.41 0.67
C TRP A 250 16.37 -12.78 0.27
N HIS A 251 16.89 -13.91 0.74
CA HIS A 251 18.24 -14.34 0.40
C HIS A 251 18.47 -14.55 -1.10
N HIS A 252 17.42 -14.90 -1.85
CA HIS A 252 17.51 -15.05 -3.31
C HIS A 252 17.49 -13.70 -4.04
N ILE A 253 16.78 -12.72 -3.49
CA ILE A 253 16.69 -11.37 -4.06
C ILE A 253 17.95 -10.55 -3.75
N TRP A 254 18.56 -10.76 -2.58
CA TRP A 254 19.62 -9.90 -2.04
C TRP A 254 20.86 -9.76 -2.93
N PRO A 255 21.39 -10.84 -3.55
CA PRO A 255 22.49 -10.72 -4.50
C PRO A 255 22.15 -9.82 -5.69
N ARG A 256 20.93 -9.89 -6.20
CA ARG A 256 20.45 -9.07 -7.31
C ARG A 256 20.30 -7.59 -6.92
N VAL A 257 19.92 -7.32 -5.68
CA VAL A 257 19.90 -5.95 -5.14
C VAL A 257 21.33 -5.41 -5.05
N ALA A 258 22.30 -6.21 -4.58
CA ALA A 258 23.71 -5.81 -4.53
C ALA A 258 24.22 -5.46 -5.94
N GLU A 259 23.95 -6.31 -6.92
CA GLU A 259 24.31 -6.07 -8.32
C GLU A 259 23.70 -4.77 -8.86
N LEU A 260 22.40 -4.52 -8.59
CA LEU A 260 21.71 -3.29 -9.01
C LEU A 260 22.40 -2.02 -8.49
N PHE A 261 22.95 -2.07 -7.27
CA PHE A 261 23.66 -0.95 -6.65
C PHE A 261 25.17 -0.96 -6.96
N GLY A 262 25.66 -1.90 -7.79
CA GLY A 262 27.09 -2.03 -8.12
C GLY A 262 27.95 -2.41 -6.91
N MET A 263 27.41 -3.24 -6.02
CA MET A 263 28.05 -3.64 -4.75
C MET A 263 28.35 -5.13 -4.72
N GLU A 264 29.38 -5.49 -3.93
CA GLU A 264 29.59 -6.88 -3.55
C GLU A 264 28.47 -7.37 -2.63
N HIS A 265 27.98 -8.59 -2.85
CA HIS A 265 27.08 -9.28 -1.95
C HIS A 265 27.88 -9.91 -0.80
N GLY A 266 27.61 -9.46 0.43
CA GLY A 266 28.29 -9.99 1.62
C GLY A 266 27.52 -11.11 2.29
N VAL A 267 28.22 -11.89 3.14
CA VAL A 267 27.59 -12.91 3.99
C VAL A 267 26.49 -12.27 4.85
N PRO A 268 25.30 -12.87 4.99
CA PRO A 268 24.24 -12.36 5.84
C PRO A 268 24.73 -12.06 7.25
N GLN A 269 24.31 -10.94 7.81
CA GLN A 269 24.69 -10.50 9.15
C GLN A 269 23.45 -9.91 9.84
N PRO A 270 22.78 -10.68 10.72
CA PRO A 270 21.64 -10.18 11.47
C PRO A 270 21.98 -8.93 12.28
N MET A 271 21.27 -7.82 12.01
CA MET A 271 21.46 -6.56 12.70
C MET A 271 20.17 -5.74 12.73
N SER A 272 19.98 -4.95 13.80
CA SER A 272 18.80 -4.09 13.93
C SER A 272 18.96 -2.81 13.12
N LEU A 273 18.16 -2.64 12.07
CA LEU A 273 18.09 -1.41 11.31
C LEU A 273 17.45 -0.27 12.11
N VAL A 274 16.57 -0.57 13.07
CA VAL A 274 16.04 0.41 14.02
C VAL A 274 17.15 1.11 14.79
N ARG A 275 18.21 0.39 15.17
CA ARG A 275 19.34 0.97 15.92
C ARG A 275 20.34 1.65 15.01
N LEU A 276 20.65 1.05 13.88
CA LEU A 276 21.77 1.47 13.04
C LEU A 276 21.42 2.62 12.07
N MET A 277 20.24 2.57 11.49
CA MET A 277 19.92 3.47 10.39
C MET A 277 19.73 4.94 10.81
N PRO A 278 19.08 5.27 11.92
CA PRO A 278 18.93 6.66 12.37
C PRO A 278 20.26 7.39 12.55
N GLU A 279 21.31 6.69 12.99
CA GLU A 279 22.66 7.27 13.18
C GLU A 279 23.31 7.72 11.87
N ASN A 280 22.79 7.25 10.74
CA ASN A 280 23.27 7.59 9.39
C ASN A 280 22.54 8.78 8.76
N ALA A 281 21.74 9.54 9.52
CA ALA A 281 20.98 10.67 8.98
C ALA A 281 21.88 11.75 8.33
N LEU A 282 23.02 12.06 8.94
CA LEU A 282 23.99 13.02 8.37
C LEU A 282 24.64 12.48 7.10
N LEU A 283 24.97 11.18 7.06
CA LEU A 283 25.50 10.52 5.88
C LEU A 283 24.47 10.53 4.74
N TRP A 284 23.21 10.22 5.03
CA TRP A 284 22.12 10.33 4.06
C TRP A 284 22.00 11.73 3.46
N GLY A 285 22.11 12.78 4.29
CA GLY A 285 22.14 14.17 3.81
C GLY A 285 23.30 14.47 2.87
N ARG A 286 24.48 13.85 3.06
CA ARG A 286 25.62 13.94 2.11
C ARG A 286 25.34 13.21 0.82
N ILE A 287 24.80 11.99 0.89
CA ILE A 287 24.36 11.20 -0.28
C ILE A 287 23.36 11.99 -1.12
N THR A 288 22.32 12.55 -0.48
CA THR A 288 21.31 13.36 -1.15
C THR A 288 21.92 14.50 -1.95
N LYS A 289 22.87 15.23 -1.37
CA LYS A 289 23.60 16.32 -2.05
C LYS A 289 24.51 15.81 -3.17
N LYS A 290 25.34 14.79 -2.88
CA LYS A 290 26.32 14.21 -3.82
C LYS A 290 25.67 13.74 -5.11
N TYR A 291 24.51 13.10 -5.02
CA TYR A 291 23.80 12.53 -6.16
C TYR A 291 22.62 13.38 -6.65
N SER A 292 22.47 14.61 -6.15
CA SER A 292 21.37 15.52 -6.53
C SER A 292 19.99 14.88 -6.44
N LEU A 293 19.73 14.17 -5.34
CA LEU A 293 18.47 13.49 -5.11
C LEU A 293 17.37 14.47 -4.68
N LYS A 294 16.11 14.02 -4.74
CA LYS A 294 14.99 14.72 -4.10
C LYS A 294 15.28 14.87 -2.60
N ASN A 295 14.98 16.05 -2.06
CA ASN A 295 15.31 16.41 -0.68
C ASN A 295 14.35 15.75 0.33
N PHE A 296 14.48 14.44 0.50
CA PHE A 296 13.86 13.71 1.59
C PHE A 296 14.87 13.46 2.71
N SER A 297 14.48 13.78 3.95
CA SER A 297 15.24 13.33 5.11
C SER A 297 15.21 11.80 5.21
N LEU A 298 16.12 11.20 5.96
CA LEU A 298 16.14 9.75 6.19
C LEU A 298 14.82 9.26 6.79
N SER A 299 14.25 10.03 7.73
CA SER A 299 12.96 9.73 8.37
C SER A 299 11.76 9.98 7.46
N ASP A 300 11.84 10.92 6.51
CA ASP A 300 10.80 11.08 5.48
C ASP A 300 10.77 9.89 4.53
N LEU A 301 11.94 9.37 4.17
CA LEU A 301 12.04 8.28 3.21
C LEU A 301 11.67 6.93 3.83
N VAL A 302 12.16 6.68 5.05
CA VAL A 302 11.88 5.45 5.82
C VAL A 302 11.38 5.82 7.22
N PRO A 303 10.08 6.12 7.37
CA PRO A 303 9.52 6.50 8.67
C PRO A 303 9.56 5.39 9.73
N SER A 304 9.65 4.13 9.31
CA SER A 304 9.65 2.99 10.22
C SER A 304 10.68 1.91 9.86
N TRP A 305 11.88 2.02 10.42
CA TRP A 305 12.88 0.93 10.36
C TRP A 305 12.43 -0.33 11.11
N ARG A 306 11.53 -0.19 12.09
CA ARG A 306 10.92 -1.34 12.78
C ARG A 306 10.16 -2.24 11.80
N PHE A 307 9.53 -1.65 10.80
CA PHE A 307 8.87 -2.44 9.76
C PHE A 307 9.88 -3.24 8.93
N ALA A 308 11.04 -2.66 8.61
CA ALA A 308 12.11 -3.37 7.91
C ALA A 308 12.67 -4.54 8.76
N ASP A 309 12.98 -4.31 10.04
CA ASP A 309 13.42 -5.38 10.95
C ASP A 309 12.39 -6.53 11.01
N TYR A 310 11.10 -6.19 11.10
CA TYR A 310 10.01 -7.17 11.06
C TYR A 310 9.98 -7.94 9.74
N MET A 311 10.07 -7.24 8.61
CA MET A 311 10.02 -7.84 7.28
C MET A 311 11.20 -8.76 6.99
N PHE A 312 12.38 -8.44 7.50
CA PHE A 312 13.59 -9.25 7.37
C PHE A 312 13.72 -10.32 8.45
N GLY A 313 12.80 -10.38 9.41
CA GLY A 313 12.80 -11.38 10.47
C GLY A 313 13.89 -11.18 11.53
N TYR A 314 14.40 -9.96 11.72
CA TYR A 314 15.36 -9.67 12.78
C TYR A 314 14.70 -9.75 14.16
N GLY A 315 15.31 -10.56 15.05
CA GLY A 315 14.86 -10.72 16.45
C GLY A 315 13.48 -11.38 16.62
N GLN A 316 12.90 -11.93 15.57
CA GLN A 316 11.57 -12.55 15.60
C GLN A 316 11.58 -13.88 14.84
N ARG A 317 10.70 -14.81 15.25
CA ARG A 317 10.33 -15.94 14.39
C ARG A 317 9.33 -15.41 13.37
N PRO A 318 9.66 -15.42 12.08
CA PRO A 318 8.74 -14.95 11.07
C PRO A 318 7.53 -15.89 10.99
N ASN A 319 6.33 -15.32 11.10
CA ASN A 319 5.11 -16.04 10.78
C ASN A 319 4.92 -16.01 9.27
N PRO A 320 4.88 -17.16 8.59
CA PRO A 320 4.51 -17.18 7.18
C PRO A 320 3.06 -16.71 7.04
N HIS A 321 2.82 -15.90 6.04
CA HIS A 321 1.49 -15.36 5.74
C HIS A 321 1.22 -15.58 4.26
N HIS A 322 0.33 -16.52 3.94
CA HIS A 322 -0.08 -16.80 2.57
C HIS A 322 -1.59 -16.65 2.42
N MET A 323 -2.01 -16.07 1.31
CA MET A 323 -3.40 -15.90 0.95
C MET A 323 -3.71 -16.63 -0.37
N SER A 324 -4.90 -17.20 -0.45
CA SER A 324 -5.38 -17.82 -1.68
C SER A 324 -5.96 -16.75 -2.61
N ASN A 325 -5.41 -16.59 -3.79
CA ASN A 325 -5.96 -15.74 -4.87
C ASN A 325 -6.77 -16.54 -5.90
N ILE A 326 -7.16 -17.78 -5.56
CA ILE A 326 -7.90 -18.65 -6.47
C ILE A 326 -9.27 -18.05 -6.83
N LYS A 327 -9.95 -17.40 -5.88
CA LYS A 327 -11.27 -16.81 -6.14
C LYS A 327 -11.23 -15.75 -7.23
N ILE A 328 -10.33 -14.78 -7.11
CA ILE A 328 -10.22 -13.70 -8.10
C ILE A 328 -9.81 -14.23 -9.48
N ARG A 329 -8.90 -15.21 -9.52
CA ARG A 329 -8.49 -15.89 -10.77
C ARG A 329 -9.64 -16.64 -11.44
N LYS A 330 -10.45 -17.38 -10.67
CA LYS A 330 -11.65 -18.07 -11.19
C LYS A 330 -12.69 -17.09 -11.74
N HIS A 331 -12.74 -15.87 -11.22
CA HIS A 331 -13.64 -14.84 -11.72
C HIS A 331 -13.07 -14.05 -12.90
N GLY A 332 -11.85 -14.36 -13.36
CA GLY A 332 -11.27 -13.86 -14.61
C GLY A 332 -10.15 -12.83 -14.46
N PHE A 333 -9.74 -12.48 -13.25
CA PHE A 333 -8.53 -11.67 -13.04
C PHE A 333 -7.32 -12.59 -12.94
N SER A 334 -6.60 -12.77 -14.05
CA SER A 334 -5.47 -13.70 -14.17
C SER A 334 -4.10 -13.04 -14.07
N ASP A 335 -4.03 -11.72 -13.93
CA ASP A 335 -2.77 -10.98 -13.84
C ASP A 335 -1.89 -11.50 -12.71
N CYS A 336 -0.60 -11.54 -12.98
CA CYS A 336 0.44 -11.89 -12.01
C CYS A 336 1.69 -11.01 -12.22
N ILE A 337 2.58 -11.02 -11.24
CA ILE A 337 3.87 -10.32 -11.27
C ILE A 337 4.92 -11.22 -10.63
N ASP A 338 6.10 -11.29 -11.23
CA ASP A 338 7.28 -11.89 -10.62
C ASP A 338 7.78 -10.98 -9.49
N THR A 339 7.82 -11.50 -8.26
CA THR A 339 8.14 -10.70 -7.09
C THR A 339 9.62 -10.30 -7.06
N GLU A 340 10.54 -11.13 -7.52
CA GLU A 340 11.96 -10.79 -7.55
C GLU A 340 12.24 -9.67 -8.55
N GLU A 341 11.69 -9.77 -9.77
CA GLU A 341 11.79 -8.71 -10.77
C GLU A 341 11.11 -7.42 -10.29
N MET A 342 9.95 -7.52 -9.67
CA MET A 342 9.24 -6.37 -9.11
C MET A 342 10.10 -5.56 -8.14
N VAL A 343 10.82 -6.24 -7.22
CA VAL A 343 11.68 -5.53 -6.25
C VAL A 343 12.74 -4.72 -6.97
N LEU A 344 13.38 -5.30 -7.99
CA LEU A 344 14.41 -4.60 -8.77
C LEU A 344 13.83 -3.46 -9.60
N GLU A 345 12.68 -3.67 -10.23
CA GLU A 345 11.98 -2.62 -10.99
C GLU A 345 11.60 -1.43 -10.11
N LEU A 346 11.06 -1.67 -8.92
CA LEU A 346 10.68 -0.60 -7.99
C LEU A 346 11.90 0.15 -7.46
N LEU A 347 13.03 -0.53 -7.23
CA LEU A 347 14.29 0.12 -6.88
C LEU A 347 14.83 0.98 -8.03
N ARG A 348 14.80 0.49 -9.28
CA ARG A 348 15.16 1.26 -10.48
C ARG A 348 14.26 2.48 -10.64
N GLU A 349 12.94 2.31 -10.46
CA GLU A 349 12.00 3.44 -10.51
C GLU A 349 12.35 4.51 -9.46
N MET A 350 12.73 4.13 -8.24
CA MET A 350 13.18 5.09 -7.23
C MET A 350 14.49 5.80 -7.62
N GLN A 351 15.40 5.12 -8.32
CA GLN A 351 16.62 5.73 -8.87
C GLN A 351 16.29 6.72 -10.02
N GLU A 352 15.40 6.36 -10.93
CA GLU A 352 14.93 7.22 -12.02
C GLU A 352 14.24 8.48 -11.50
N LEU A 353 13.45 8.35 -10.45
CA LEU A 353 12.79 9.45 -9.76
C LEU A 353 13.74 10.30 -8.89
N ARG A 354 15.03 9.99 -8.86
CA ARG A 354 16.05 10.61 -8.00
C ARG A 354 15.67 10.58 -6.51
N ILE A 355 15.05 9.50 -6.06
CA ILE A 355 14.79 9.22 -4.64
C ILE A 355 15.99 8.45 -4.06
N LEU A 356 16.56 7.55 -4.86
CA LEU A 356 17.78 6.78 -4.55
C LEU A 356 18.90 7.13 -5.55
N PRO A 357 20.18 6.99 -5.18
CA PRO A 357 21.30 7.14 -6.10
C PRO A 357 21.34 5.95 -7.08
N ARG A 358 21.78 6.26 -8.32
CA ARG A 358 22.12 5.24 -9.32
C ARG A 358 23.47 4.61 -9.04
#